data_aa3860879c982b8433d3c872a5344bb6
#
_entry.id   aa3860879c982b8433d3c872a5344bb6
#
_cell.length_a   1.000
_cell.length_b   1.000
_cell.length_c   1.000
_cell.angle_alpha   90.00
_cell.angle_beta   90.00
_cell.angle_gamma   90.00
#
_symmetry.space_group_name_H-M   'P 1'
#
loop_
_entity.id
_entity.type
_entity.pdbx_description
1 polymer ?
#
loop_
_entity_poly.entity_id
_entity_poly.type
_entity_poly.pdbx_seq_one_letter_code
_entity_poly.pdbx_strand_id
1 'polypeptide(L)'
;MKKKLLTLLLAAAMVLSLVACGEKKPAPGKDATATEPVVILHTNDVHGAIENYAKVAALADKYEAEGAYVLVLDAGDFSQGSSYVSLSEGATAIELMNMVGYDAVALGNHEFDYGFEALKKNMESAQFPVLAANVKYNGELAFDDAAVFTTPGGTKIGVFGLDTPETATKAHPGKIAGVTFASGEEMYQIAQDMATMLREDEGCNYVICIGHLGIDDETATTANRSIDLLNKVTGIDVFIDGHSHSTEEEIVEKTNADRKVGETILTSTGTKLENIGVVTIKDSAITTECMATEGIEIPADSEIAARAAAIIAEVDAEYGTVFAKTDVTLNGEKAPGNRTEETNLGDLITDALVWKATQEGEAVDAAITNGGGIRATIEAGDITKKDINTVLPFGNTLSIIKITGSELLEVLEASTFCTPEAIGGFPQVSGIEFTVDTTKAYDADAEYPGTTYFAPKSINRVTIKTVGGKDFDPAATYTIATNDFMASGGDTYYRFVNATANYDLGIAMDEVVMDYITTVLNGTVTADKYGEATGRITVVS
;
A
#
# COMPACT_ATOMS: atom_id res chain seq x y z
N MET A 1 -38.47 -10.63 48.52
CA MET A 1 -38.33 -9.26 48.04
C MET A 1 -36.87 -8.79 48.06
N LYS A 2 -35.91 -9.53 47.49
CA LYS A 2 -34.49 -9.13 47.42
C LYS A 2 -33.81 -9.56 46.11
N LYS A 3 -34.57 -9.74 45.02
CA LYS A 3 -34.05 -10.11 43.68
C LYS A 3 -34.47 -9.16 42.55
N LYS A 4 -35.07 -8.00 42.83
CA LYS A 4 -35.48 -7.00 41.85
C LYS A 4 -34.73 -5.66 41.93
N LEU A 5 -33.68 -5.56 42.76
CA LEU A 5 -32.89 -4.32 42.92
C LEU A 5 -31.47 -4.43 42.33
N LEU A 6 -31.11 -5.57 41.69
CA LEU A 6 -29.79 -5.77 41.13
C LEU A 6 -29.76 -5.66 39.58
N THR A 7 -30.94 -5.51 38.98
CA THR A 7 -31.09 -5.42 37.52
C THR A 7 -31.24 -3.97 37.01
N LEU A 8 -31.30 -3.00 37.90
CA LEU A 8 -31.39 -1.56 37.53
C LEU A 8 -30.07 -0.80 37.73
N LEU A 9 -29.02 -1.46 38.23
CA LEU A 9 -27.69 -0.86 38.40
C LEU A 9 -26.67 -1.30 37.32
N LEU A 10 -27.04 -2.25 36.45
CA LEU A 10 -26.22 -2.61 35.29
C LEU A 10 -26.62 -1.89 33.98
N ALA A 11 -27.78 -1.22 33.97
CA ALA A 11 -28.23 -0.45 32.82
C ALA A 11 -27.81 1.04 32.86
N ALA A 12 -27.14 1.47 33.94
CA ALA A 12 -26.64 2.85 34.11
C ALA A 12 -25.11 2.95 33.99
N ALA A 13 -24.42 1.83 33.69
CA ALA A 13 -22.96 1.80 33.52
C ALA A 13 -22.51 1.62 32.05
N MET A 14 -23.44 1.56 31.11
CA MET A 14 -23.16 1.46 29.67
C MET A 14 -23.40 2.76 28.87
N VAL A 15 -23.56 3.89 29.55
CA VAL A 15 -23.74 5.21 28.89
C VAL A 15 -22.63 6.21 29.26
N LEU A 16 -21.52 5.76 29.83
CA LEU A 16 -20.41 6.64 30.27
C LEU A 16 -19.02 6.18 29.80
N SER A 17 -18.93 5.58 28.61
CA SER A 17 -17.63 5.28 27.96
C SER A 17 -17.48 5.89 26.57
N LEU A 18 -18.21 6.94 26.26
CA LEU A 18 -18.07 7.74 25.06
C LEU A 18 -17.77 9.19 25.48
N VAL A 19 -16.58 9.49 25.95
CA VAL A 19 -15.91 10.80 25.84
C VAL A 19 -14.49 10.64 26.41
N ALA A 20 -13.57 10.26 25.57
CA ALA A 20 -12.16 10.59 25.74
C ALA A 20 -11.59 10.97 24.36
N CYS A 21 -12.27 11.88 23.64
CA CYS A 21 -11.61 12.72 22.69
C CYS A 21 -10.77 13.71 23.50
N GLY A 22 -9.46 13.75 23.27
CA GLY A 22 -8.59 14.77 23.84
C GLY A 22 -9.14 16.15 23.47
N GLU A 23 -9.57 16.94 24.46
CA GLU A 23 -9.96 18.32 24.24
C GLU A 23 -8.73 19.09 23.71
N LYS A 24 -8.71 19.38 22.41
CA LYS A 24 -7.88 20.49 21.91
C LYS A 24 -8.28 21.73 22.72
N LYS A 25 -7.32 22.40 23.38
CA LYS A 25 -7.60 23.64 24.11
C LYS A 25 -8.24 24.63 23.13
N PRO A 26 -9.42 25.21 23.42
CA PRO A 26 -10.02 26.20 22.56
C PRO A 26 -9.10 27.41 22.47
N ALA A 27 -8.82 27.85 21.24
CA ALA A 27 -8.16 29.12 20.97
C ALA A 27 -8.99 30.28 21.58
N PRO A 28 -8.37 31.36 22.02
CA PRO A 28 -9.09 32.44 22.72
C PRO A 28 -10.11 33.12 21.80
N GLY A 29 -11.33 33.17 22.28
CA GLY A 29 -12.58 33.70 21.79
C GLY A 29 -12.57 34.54 20.50
N LYS A 30 -13.25 34.02 19.48
CA LYS A 30 -13.77 34.81 18.35
C LYS A 30 -15.31 34.78 18.41
N ASP A 31 -15.92 35.92 18.13
CA ASP A 31 -17.39 36.07 18.12
C ASP A 31 -18.03 35.18 17.04
N ALA A 32 -19.00 34.38 17.44
CA ALA A 32 -19.70 33.36 16.66
C ALA A 32 -20.71 33.96 15.66
N THR A 33 -20.27 34.63 14.59
CA THR A 33 -21.17 35.12 13.51
C THR A 33 -20.64 34.95 12.08
N ALA A 34 -19.41 34.46 11.88
CA ALA A 34 -18.91 34.05 10.58
C ALA A 34 -18.65 32.52 10.65
N THR A 35 -19.19 31.78 9.70
CA THR A 35 -18.82 30.37 9.53
C THR A 35 -17.33 30.33 9.20
N GLU A 36 -16.52 29.83 10.14
CA GLU A 36 -15.09 29.66 9.93
C GLU A 36 -14.85 28.74 8.73
N PRO A 37 -13.84 29.01 7.90
CA PRO A 37 -13.48 28.07 6.85
C PRO A 37 -13.04 26.75 7.47
N VAL A 38 -13.45 25.63 6.86
CA VAL A 38 -12.91 24.32 7.19
C VAL A 38 -11.81 24.02 6.18
N VAL A 39 -10.65 23.62 6.67
CA VAL A 39 -9.53 23.14 5.85
C VAL A 39 -9.25 21.70 6.23
N ILE A 40 -9.28 20.80 5.26
CA ILE A 40 -8.89 19.42 5.43
C ILE A 40 -7.55 19.25 4.72
N LEU A 41 -6.49 19.01 5.50
CA LEU A 41 -5.21 18.57 4.97
C LEU A 41 -5.26 17.07 4.82
N HIS A 42 -4.78 16.56 3.69
CA HIS A 42 -4.77 15.11 3.52
C HIS A 42 -3.47 14.60 2.93
N THR A 43 -3.15 13.37 3.30
CA THR A 43 -1.99 12.60 2.84
C THR A 43 -2.46 11.21 2.43
N ASN A 44 -1.65 10.53 1.63
CA ASN A 44 -1.81 9.13 1.24
C ASN A 44 -0.46 8.58 0.79
N ASP A 45 -0.29 7.27 0.85
CA ASP A 45 0.90 6.57 0.33
C ASP A 45 2.22 7.20 0.79
N VAL A 46 2.31 7.49 2.09
CA VAL A 46 3.49 8.16 2.70
C VAL A 46 4.75 7.29 2.59
N HIS A 47 4.60 5.96 2.66
CA HIS A 47 5.67 5.00 2.43
C HIS A 47 6.99 5.34 3.13
N GLY A 48 6.88 5.82 4.38
CA GLY A 48 8.04 6.06 5.23
C GLY A 48 8.87 7.31 4.92
N ALA A 49 8.31 8.29 4.20
CA ALA A 49 8.91 9.63 4.01
C ALA A 49 8.75 10.48 5.28
N ILE A 50 9.34 10.01 6.38
CA ILE A 50 9.11 10.53 7.74
C ILE A 50 9.60 11.96 7.96
N GLU A 51 10.55 12.44 7.19
CA GLU A 51 11.10 13.80 7.25
C GLU A 51 10.06 14.87 6.89
N ASN A 52 9.01 14.50 6.15
CA ASN A 52 8.01 15.43 5.66
C ASN A 52 6.80 15.60 6.61
N TYR A 53 6.63 14.77 7.64
CA TYR A 53 5.53 14.93 8.61
C TYR A 53 5.52 16.30 9.30
N ALA A 54 6.69 16.88 9.58
CA ALA A 54 6.80 18.22 10.15
C ALA A 54 6.22 19.32 9.25
N LYS A 55 6.16 19.10 7.93
CA LYS A 55 5.57 20.03 6.95
C LYS A 55 4.05 20.00 7.00
N VAL A 56 3.46 18.82 7.25
CA VAL A 56 2.01 18.67 7.47
C VAL A 56 1.58 19.49 8.68
N ALA A 57 2.30 19.34 9.81
CA ALA A 57 2.04 20.10 11.03
C ALA A 57 2.20 21.61 10.81
N ALA A 58 3.29 22.03 10.14
CA ALA A 58 3.53 23.44 9.84
C ALA A 58 2.42 24.07 8.99
N LEU A 59 1.87 23.28 8.04
CA LEU A 59 0.76 23.74 7.21
C LEU A 59 -0.54 23.80 8.01
N ALA A 60 -0.79 22.85 8.92
CA ALA A 60 -1.94 22.86 9.82
C ALA A 60 -1.91 24.11 10.73
N ASP A 61 -0.78 24.35 11.39
CA ASP A 61 -0.57 25.53 12.23
C ASP A 61 -0.82 26.85 11.47
N LYS A 62 -0.38 26.92 10.21
CA LYS A 62 -0.61 28.09 9.34
C LYS A 62 -2.09 28.34 9.14
N TYR A 63 -2.87 27.35 8.73
CA TYR A 63 -4.31 27.53 8.48
C TYR A 63 -5.09 27.78 9.77
N GLU A 64 -4.70 27.18 10.89
CA GLU A 64 -5.27 27.49 12.20
C GLU A 64 -5.00 28.94 12.60
N ALA A 65 -3.78 29.43 12.38
CA ALA A 65 -3.43 30.85 12.62
C ALA A 65 -4.22 31.82 11.74
N GLU A 66 -4.60 31.41 10.54
CA GLU A 66 -5.48 32.14 9.63
C GLU A 66 -6.96 32.06 10.05
N GLY A 67 -7.30 31.25 11.05
CA GLY A 67 -8.61 31.12 11.66
C GLY A 67 -9.50 30.05 11.02
N ALA A 68 -8.93 29.09 10.32
CA ALA A 68 -9.64 27.92 9.85
C ALA A 68 -9.82 26.88 10.97
N TYR A 69 -10.87 26.07 10.87
CA TYR A 69 -10.94 24.78 11.53
C TYR A 69 -10.22 23.76 10.68
N VAL A 70 -9.16 23.17 11.19
CA VAL A 70 -8.30 22.26 10.42
C VAL A 70 -8.56 20.82 10.86
N LEU A 71 -8.70 19.92 9.87
CA LEU A 71 -8.64 18.47 10.04
C LEU A 71 -7.45 17.94 9.24
N VAL A 72 -6.74 16.95 9.78
CA VAL A 72 -5.65 16.25 9.11
C VAL A 72 -6.04 14.78 8.95
N LEU A 73 -6.17 14.33 7.69
CA LEU A 73 -6.65 12.99 7.34
C LEU A 73 -5.59 12.24 6.52
N ASP A 74 -5.58 10.89 6.62
CA ASP A 74 -4.72 10.05 5.79
C ASP A 74 -5.52 8.94 5.12
N ALA A 75 -5.21 8.64 3.86
CA ALA A 75 -5.89 7.63 3.06
C ALA A 75 -5.08 6.32 2.92
N GLY A 76 -4.22 5.98 3.91
CA GLY A 76 -3.55 4.70 4.03
C GLY A 76 -2.14 4.63 3.41
N ASP A 77 -1.49 3.48 3.61
CA ASP A 77 -0.13 3.17 3.18
C ASP A 77 0.94 4.06 3.84
N PHE A 78 0.86 4.21 5.16
CA PHE A 78 1.84 4.92 5.98
C PHE A 78 2.84 4.00 6.71
N SER A 79 2.51 2.70 6.88
CA SER A 79 3.26 1.76 7.75
C SER A 79 4.45 1.08 7.07
N GLN A 80 4.56 1.15 5.74
CA GLN A 80 5.57 0.44 4.94
C GLN A 80 6.25 1.40 3.98
N GLY A 81 7.48 1.10 3.56
CA GLY A 81 8.24 1.84 2.56
C GLY A 81 9.71 1.93 2.91
N SER A 82 10.17 3.04 3.48
CA SER A 82 11.57 3.15 3.89
C SER A 82 11.87 2.31 5.14
N SER A 83 13.16 1.96 5.33
CA SER A 83 13.62 1.24 6.54
C SER A 83 13.24 1.96 7.84
N TYR A 84 13.02 3.27 7.80
CA TYR A 84 12.66 4.07 8.97
C TYR A 84 11.31 3.69 9.58
N VAL A 85 10.41 3.12 8.80
CA VAL A 85 9.12 2.61 9.27
C VAL A 85 9.03 1.09 9.21
N SER A 86 9.62 0.46 8.19
CA SER A 86 9.54 -1.00 7.99
C SER A 86 10.20 -1.78 9.13
N LEU A 87 11.36 -1.33 9.64
CA LEU A 87 12.06 -1.97 10.76
C LEU A 87 11.29 -1.91 12.09
N SER A 88 10.33 -1.00 12.21
CA SER A 88 9.43 -0.89 13.37
C SER A 88 8.05 -1.50 13.11
N GLU A 89 7.86 -2.20 11.97
CA GLU A 89 6.57 -2.74 11.53
C GLU A 89 5.46 -1.66 11.51
N GLY A 90 5.81 -0.41 11.15
CA GLY A 90 4.90 0.73 11.07
C GLY A 90 4.75 1.57 12.35
N ALA A 91 5.26 1.12 13.50
CA ALA A 91 5.09 1.85 14.77
C ALA A 91 5.65 3.28 14.75
N THR A 92 6.75 3.50 14.03
CA THR A 92 7.37 4.83 13.85
C THR A 92 6.42 5.81 13.12
N ALA A 93 5.69 5.34 12.10
CA ALA A 93 4.71 6.19 11.41
C ALA A 93 3.62 6.67 12.37
N ILE A 94 3.05 5.76 13.17
CA ILE A 94 2.02 6.08 14.16
C ILE A 94 2.54 7.10 15.21
N GLU A 95 3.78 6.93 15.69
CA GLU A 95 4.40 7.89 16.60
C GLU A 95 4.41 9.31 16.00
N LEU A 96 4.88 9.45 14.76
CA LEU A 96 4.96 10.76 14.10
C LEU A 96 3.59 11.32 13.73
N MET A 97 2.65 10.49 13.28
CA MET A 97 1.27 10.90 13.01
C MET A 97 0.55 11.39 14.28
N ASN A 98 0.78 10.75 15.44
CA ASN A 98 0.31 11.25 16.73
C ASN A 98 0.89 12.64 17.05
N MET A 99 2.18 12.86 16.77
CA MET A 99 2.82 14.15 17.01
C MET A 99 2.31 15.24 16.06
N VAL A 100 2.00 14.92 14.81
CA VAL A 100 1.36 15.84 13.85
C VAL A 100 -0.05 16.20 14.30
N GLY A 101 -0.76 15.27 14.94
CA GLY A 101 -2.14 15.41 15.34
C GLY A 101 -3.12 15.08 14.23
N TYR A 102 -2.91 13.96 13.55
CA TYR A 102 -3.92 13.42 12.62
C TYR A 102 -5.25 13.24 13.34
N ASP A 103 -6.35 13.53 12.64
CA ASP A 103 -7.71 13.46 13.19
C ASP A 103 -8.43 12.16 12.82
N ALA A 104 -8.13 11.56 11.66
CA ALA A 104 -8.57 10.22 11.28
C ALA A 104 -7.70 9.66 10.15
N VAL A 105 -7.63 8.33 10.05
CA VAL A 105 -6.92 7.63 8.96
C VAL A 105 -7.77 6.49 8.41
N ALA A 106 -7.63 6.20 7.11
CA ALA A 106 -8.02 4.92 6.54
C ALA A 106 -6.84 3.95 6.60
N LEU A 107 -7.10 2.68 6.34
CA LEU A 107 -6.08 1.68 6.11
C LEU A 107 -5.85 1.54 4.61
N GLY A 108 -4.60 1.25 4.22
CA GLY A 108 -4.25 0.74 2.93
C GLY A 108 -3.79 -0.72 3.02
N ASN A 109 -3.42 -1.32 1.89
CA ASN A 109 -2.99 -2.71 1.87
C ASN A 109 -1.67 -2.93 2.62
N HIS A 110 -0.81 -1.94 2.67
CA HIS A 110 0.49 -2.05 3.34
C HIS A 110 0.44 -1.97 4.87
N GLU A 111 -0.66 -1.54 5.46
CA GLU A 111 -0.87 -1.69 6.90
C GLU A 111 -0.95 -3.16 7.34
N PHE A 112 -1.28 -4.07 6.43
CA PHE A 112 -1.42 -5.51 6.71
C PHE A 112 -0.14 -6.32 6.43
N ASP A 113 0.93 -5.73 5.92
CA ASP A 113 2.17 -6.43 5.52
C ASP A 113 2.85 -7.17 6.67
N TYR A 114 2.80 -6.60 7.87
CA TYR A 114 3.37 -7.21 9.08
C TYR A 114 2.38 -8.11 9.82
N GLY A 115 1.16 -8.26 9.27
CA GLY A 115 0.08 -9.09 9.79
C GLY A 115 -0.92 -8.34 10.66
N PHE A 116 -2.14 -8.91 10.74
CA PHE A 116 -3.26 -8.26 11.42
C PHE A 116 -3.01 -7.99 12.91
N GLU A 117 -2.29 -8.86 13.61
CA GLU A 117 -1.99 -8.66 15.04
C GLU A 117 -0.97 -7.53 15.25
N ALA A 118 0.01 -7.36 14.35
CA ALA A 118 0.94 -6.24 14.39
C ALA A 118 0.20 -4.91 14.10
N LEU A 119 -0.64 -4.89 13.06
CA LEU A 119 -1.51 -3.75 12.75
C LEU A 119 -2.35 -3.37 13.95
N LYS A 120 -3.09 -4.31 14.54
CA LYS A 120 -3.94 -4.06 15.70
C LYS A 120 -3.17 -3.47 16.87
N LYS A 121 -2.00 -4.03 17.18
CA LYS A 121 -1.12 -3.52 18.24
C LYS A 121 -0.66 -2.08 17.96
N ASN A 122 -0.30 -1.76 16.71
CA ASN A 122 0.08 -0.41 16.32
C ASN A 122 -1.08 0.57 16.50
N MET A 123 -2.29 0.18 16.07
CA MET A 123 -3.49 1.02 16.21
C MET A 123 -3.90 1.25 17.68
N GLU A 124 -3.54 0.37 18.62
CA GLU A 124 -3.71 0.64 20.06
C GLU A 124 -2.90 1.86 20.55
N SER A 125 -1.83 2.24 19.86
CA SER A 125 -1.01 3.41 20.17
C SER A 125 -1.46 4.68 19.42
N ALA A 126 -2.33 4.57 18.44
CA ALA A 126 -2.87 5.71 17.68
C ALA A 126 -3.75 6.59 18.57
N GLN A 127 -3.61 7.92 18.42
CA GLN A 127 -4.42 8.92 19.12
C GLN A 127 -5.54 9.49 18.23
N PHE A 128 -5.84 8.80 17.16
CA PHE A 128 -6.83 9.11 16.14
C PHE A 128 -7.64 7.85 15.80
N PRO A 129 -8.91 7.97 15.39
CA PRO A 129 -9.70 6.85 14.90
C PRO A 129 -9.12 6.30 13.58
N VAL A 130 -9.18 4.97 13.46
CA VAL A 130 -8.84 4.22 12.25
C VAL A 130 -10.13 3.76 11.62
N LEU A 131 -10.38 4.17 10.37
CA LEU A 131 -11.66 3.99 9.70
C LEU A 131 -11.54 2.95 8.58
N ALA A 132 -12.31 1.87 8.65
CA ALA A 132 -12.31 0.80 7.65
C ALA A 132 -13.67 0.08 7.60
N ALA A 133 -14.69 0.74 7.03
CA ALA A 133 -16.08 0.27 7.03
C ALA A 133 -16.27 -1.07 6.29
N ASN A 134 -15.40 -1.41 5.33
CA ASN A 134 -15.49 -2.62 4.53
C ASN A 134 -14.56 -3.76 5.01
N VAL A 135 -13.87 -3.60 6.15
CA VAL A 135 -12.93 -4.59 6.70
C VAL A 135 -13.53 -5.28 7.91
N LYS A 136 -13.58 -6.62 7.88
CA LYS A 136 -14.08 -7.44 9.00
C LYS A 136 -13.02 -8.43 9.45
N TYR A 137 -12.98 -8.68 10.76
CA TYR A 137 -12.21 -9.75 11.36
C TYR A 137 -13.14 -10.75 12.03
N ASN A 138 -13.10 -12.02 11.62
CA ASN A 138 -14.00 -13.08 12.08
C ASN A 138 -15.50 -12.71 11.98
N GLY A 139 -15.85 -11.90 10.97
CA GLY A 139 -17.22 -11.50 10.64
C GLY A 139 -17.75 -10.25 11.37
N GLU A 140 -16.97 -9.62 12.25
CA GLU A 140 -17.28 -8.33 12.90
C GLU A 140 -16.38 -7.24 12.34
N LEU A 141 -16.79 -5.96 12.40
CA LEU A 141 -15.94 -4.84 11.98
C LEU A 141 -14.59 -4.90 12.70
N ALA A 142 -13.52 -4.75 11.94
CA ALA A 142 -12.16 -4.83 12.48
C ALA A 142 -11.73 -3.52 13.16
N PHE A 143 -12.24 -2.39 12.67
CA PHE A 143 -11.96 -1.02 13.13
C PHE A 143 -13.25 -0.21 13.11
N ASP A 144 -13.19 1.08 13.44
CA ASP A 144 -14.32 1.99 13.34
C ASP A 144 -14.76 2.16 11.87
N ASP A 145 -16.03 2.40 11.62
CA ASP A 145 -16.55 2.62 10.27
C ASP A 145 -16.52 4.11 9.87
N ALA A 146 -16.81 5.02 10.82
CA ALA A 146 -16.90 6.46 10.58
C ALA A 146 -16.59 7.28 11.84
N ALA A 147 -16.28 8.56 11.64
CA ALA A 147 -16.13 9.57 12.69
C ALA A 147 -16.88 10.86 12.30
N VAL A 148 -17.34 11.63 13.29
CA VAL A 148 -18.02 12.92 13.10
C VAL A 148 -17.27 14.02 13.84
N PHE A 149 -16.86 15.04 13.10
CA PHE A 149 -16.19 16.23 13.60
C PHE A 149 -17.16 17.40 13.59
N THR A 150 -17.16 18.19 14.64
CA THR A 150 -18.04 19.37 14.72
C THR A 150 -17.20 20.61 14.96
N THR A 151 -17.28 21.57 14.06
CA THR A 151 -16.58 22.84 14.21
C THR A 151 -17.17 23.65 15.36
N PRO A 152 -16.45 24.62 15.94
CA PRO A 152 -17.01 25.58 16.91
C PRO A 152 -18.25 26.32 16.40
N GLY A 153 -18.34 26.54 15.08
CA GLY A 153 -19.52 27.13 14.41
C GLY A 153 -20.71 26.17 14.24
N GLY A 154 -20.57 24.88 14.61
CA GLY A 154 -21.62 23.87 14.55
C GLY A 154 -21.72 23.14 13.20
N THR A 155 -20.80 23.36 12.26
CA THR A 155 -20.71 22.58 11.02
C THR A 155 -20.24 21.17 11.33
N LYS A 156 -20.99 20.17 10.92
CA LYS A 156 -20.66 18.75 11.09
C LYS A 156 -20.03 18.18 9.82
N ILE A 157 -18.90 17.51 9.97
CA ILE A 157 -18.16 16.82 8.92
C ILE A 157 -18.10 15.34 9.30
N GLY A 158 -18.78 14.51 8.51
CA GLY A 158 -18.72 13.06 8.64
C GLY A 158 -17.58 12.51 7.78
N VAL A 159 -16.77 11.62 8.35
CA VAL A 159 -15.66 10.96 7.66
C VAL A 159 -15.84 9.47 7.82
N PHE A 160 -15.74 8.69 6.73
CA PHE A 160 -15.70 7.23 6.78
C PHE A 160 -14.54 6.68 5.95
N GLY A 161 -14.08 5.47 6.26
CA GLY A 161 -12.90 4.87 5.63
C GLY A 161 -13.24 3.64 4.81
N LEU A 162 -12.50 3.44 3.71
CA LEU A 162 -12.54 2.22 2.88
C LEU A 162 -11.12 1.76 2.56
N ASP A 163 -10.84 0.48 2.77
CA ASP A 163 -9.62 -0.19 2.33
C ASP A 163 -9.85 -0.92 1.01
N THR A 164 -8.79 -1.06 0.21
CA THR A 164 -8.87 -1.79 -1.05
C THR A 164 -9.11 -3.28 -0.82
N PRO A 165 -10.07 -3.89 -1.53
CA PRO A 165 -10.24 -5.35 -1.48
C PRO A 165 -9.04 -6.13 -2.01
N GLU A 166 -8.12 -5.47 -2.72
CA GLU A 166 -6.86 -6.08 -3.19
C GLU A 166 -5.95 -6.50 -2.04
N THR A 167 -6.13 -5.91 -0.85
CA THR A 167 -5.41 -6.31 0.37
C THR A 167 -5.47 -7.82 0.61
N ALA A 168 -6.58 -8.48 0.23
CA ALA A 168 -6.71 -9.93 0.31
C ALA A 168 -5.64 -10.72 -0.48
N THR A 169 -5.04 -10.09 -1.49
CA THR A 169 -3.99 -10.67 -2.35
C THR A 169 -2.66 -9.92 -2.31
N LYS A 170 -2.68 -8.66 -1.91
CA LYS A 170 -1.47 -7.83 -1.77
C LYS A 170 -0.75 -8.07 -0.43
N ALA A 171 -1.49 -8.37 0.64
CA ALA A 171 -0.91 -8.80 1.91
C ALA A 171 -0.69 -10.32 1.93
N HIS A 172 0.26 -10.78 2.75
CA HIS A 172 0.55 -12.22 2.88
C HIS A 172 -0.67 -12.97 3.45
N PRO A 173 -1.26 -13.94 2.72
CA PRO A 173 -2.51 -14.58 3.13
C PRO A 173 -2.50 -15.20 4.53
N GLY A 174 -1.36 -15.76 4.96
CA GLY A 174 -1.20 -16.33 6.29
C GLY A 174 -1.20 -15.28 7.42
N LYS A 175 -0.80 -14.04 7.11
CA LYS A 175 -0.73 -12.94 8.08
C LYS A 175 -2.08 -12.23 8.28
N ILE A 176 -3.02 -12.40 7.33
CA ILE A 176 -4.38 -11.80 7.37
C ILE A 176 -5.48 -12.85 7.59
N ALA A 177 -5.14 -14.04 8.10
CA ALA A 177 -6.11 -15.09 8.34
C ALA A 177 -7.29 -14.61 9.20
N GLY A 178 -8.52 -14.77 8.72
CA GLY A 178 -9.76 -14.31 9.38
C GLY A 178 -10.15 -12.87 9.05
N VAL A 179 -9.33 -12.11 8.34
CA VAL A 179 -9.70 -10.79 7.80
C VAL A 179 -10.42 -10.97 6.47
N THR A 180 -11.46 -10.19 6.23
CA THR A 180 -12.20 -10.17 4.96
C THR A 180 -12.45 -8.73 4.55
N PHE A 181 -12.39 -8.50 3.24
CA PHE A 181 -12.56 -7.19 2.60
C PHE A 181 -13.78 -7.26 1.69
N ALA A 182 -14.81 -6.44 1.95
CA ALA A 182 -15.95 -6.37 1.06
C ALA A 182 -15.54 -5.70 -0.26
N SER A 183 -15.99 -6.25 -1.39
CA SER A 183 -15.63 -5.81 -2.74
C SER A 183 -16.85 -5.58 -3.63
N GLY A 184 -16.66 -4.87 -4.75
CA GLY A 184 -17.69 -4.65 -5.77
C GLY A 184 -19.00 -4.11 -5.18
N GLU A 185 -20.12 -4.71 -5.53
CA GLU A 185 -21.47 -4.25 -5.13
C GLU A 185 -21.67 -4.25 -3.59
N GLU A 186 -21.01 -5.14 -2.82
CA GLU A 186 -21.09 -5.13 -1.36
C GLU A 186 -20.37 -3.89 -0.80
N MET A 187 -19.18 -3.56 -1.31
CA MET A 187 -18.45 -2.34 -0.93
C MET A 187 -19.24 -1.09 -1.30
N TYR A 188 -19.87 -1.05 -2.49
CA TYR A 188 -20.72 0.07 -2.90
C TYR A 188 -21.91 0.27 -1.95
N GLN A 189 -22.56 -0.83 -1.52
CA GLN A 189 -23.67 -0.74 -0.58
C GLN A 189 -23.18 -0.22 0.79
N ILE A 190 -22.03 -0.69 1.28
CA ILE A 190 -21.44 -0.18 2.53
C ILE A 190 -21.16 1.33 2.40
N ALA A 191 -20.52 1.77 1.33
CA ALA A 191 -20.24 3.18 1.11
C ALA A 191 -21.52 4.04 1.03
N GLN A 192 -22.58 3.53 0.36
CA GLN A 192 -23.87 4.22 0.30
C GLN A 192 -24.54 4.29 1.67
N ASP A 193 -24.48 3.23 2.47
CA ASP A 193 -25.05 3.18 3.81
C ASP A 193 -24.31 4.17 4.73
N MET A 194 -22.97 4.24 4.65
CA MET A 194 -22.17 5.22 5.41
C MET A 194 -22.53 6.65 5.03
N ALA A 195 -22.57 6.96 3.72
CA ALA A 195 -22.94 8.29 3.24
C ALA A 195 -24.35 8.69 3.70
N THR A 196 -25.31 7.76 3.67
CA THR A 196 -26.69 7.97 4.10
C THR A 196 -26.77 8.18 5.62
N MET A 197 -26.13 7.31 6.40
CA MET A 197 -26.09 7.41 7.87
C MET A 197 -25.49 8.74 8.33
N LEU A 198 -24.37 9.15 7.75
CA LEU A 198 -23.73 10.42 8.10
C LEU A 198 -24.61 11.63 7.73
N ARG A 199 -25.30 11.59 6.59
CA ARG A 199 -26.21 12.65 6.15
C ARG A 199 -27.49 12.74 6.96
N GLU A 200 -28.19 11.62 7.10
CA GLU A 200 -29.57 11.58 7.58
C GLU A 200 -29.64 11.37 9.08
N ASP A 201 -28.86 10.43 9.65
CA ASP A 201 -28.93 10.08 11.05
C ASP A 201 -28.04 11.02 11.91
N GLU A 202 -26.79 11.27 11.45
CA GLU A 202 -25.86 12.15 12.15
C GLU A 202 -26.05 13.64 11.78
N GLY A 203 -26.71 13.94 10.66
CA GLY A 203 -26.99 15.29 10.19
C GLY A 203 -25.73 16.05 9.78
N CYS A 204 -24.76 15.37 9.18
CA CYS A 204 -23.53 15.99 8.70
C CYS A 204 -23.79 16.92 7.51
N ASN A 205 -23.18 18.11 7.57
CA ASN A 205 -23.22 19.09 6.49
C ASN A 205 -22.38 18.64 5.29
N TYR A 206 -21.25 18.00 5.58
CA TYR A 206 -20.32 17.44 4.60
C TYR A 206 -19.97 16.00 4.94
N VAL A 207 -19.81 15.18 3.90
CA VAL A 207 -19.40 13.78 4.01
C VAL A 207 -18.14 13.56 3.17
N ILE A 208 -17.09 13.10 3.82
CA ILE A 208 -15.78 12.81 3.25
C ILE A 208 -15.55 11.31 3.32
N CYS A 209 -15.13 10.70 2.24
CA CYS A 209 -14.57 9.36 2.26
C CYS A 209 -13.04 9.47 2.20
N ILE A 210 -12.35 8.81 3.11
CA ILE A 210 -10.92 8.53 2.97
C ILE A 210 -10.82 7.08 2.51
N GLY A 211 -10.42 6.88 1.27
CA GLY A 211 -10.39 5.56 0.63
C GLY A 211 -9.00 5.22 0.13
N HIS A 212 -8.70 3.93 0.10
CA HIS A 212 -7.44 3.44 -0.45
C HIS A 212 -7.74 2.47 -1.61
N LEU A 213 -8.39 2.98 -2.67
CA LEU A 213 -8.93 2.16 -3.76
C LEU A 213 -8.16 2.28 -5.07
N GLY A 214 -7.58 3.46 -5.34
CA GLY A 214 -6.88 3.76 -6.57
C GLY A 214 -7.77 3.97 -7.79
N ILE A 215 -7.17 4.44 -8.88
CA ILE A 215 -7.82 4.72 -10.16
C ILE A 215 -7.19 4.00 -11.34
N ASP A 216 -6.09 3.27 -11.13
CA ASP A 216 -5.33 2.62 -12.20
C ASP A 216 -5.98 1.32 -12.68
N ASP A 217 -5.40 0.74 -13.72
CA ASP A 217 -5.88 -0.49 -14.35
C ASP A 217 -5.14 -1.74 -13.81
N GLU A 218 -4.30 -1.59 -12.77
CA GLU A 218 -3.67 -2.72 -12.06
C GLU A 218 -4.73 -3.60 -11.40
N THR A 219 -5.84 -2.98 -10.96
CA THR A 219 -6.99 -3.69 -10.43
C THR A 219 -7.63 -4.53 -11.53
N ALA A 220 -7.48 -5.85 -11.48
CA ALA A 220 -8.06 -6.78 -12.44
C ALA A 220 -9.59 -6.68 -12.50
N THR A 221 -10.21 -6.31 -11.38
CA THR A 221 -11.63 -6.04 -11.25
C THR A 221 -11.86 -4.54 -11.13
N THR A 222 -12.26 -3.88 -12.20
CA THR A 222 -12.56 -2.43 -12.20
C THR A 222 -13.58 -2.02 -11.14
N ALA A 223 -14.44 -2.93 -10.71
CA ALA A 223 -15.41 -2.71 -9.63
C ALA A 223 -14.81 -2.29 -8.27
N ASN A 224 -13.50 -2.36 -8.08
CA ASN A 224 -12.84 -2.01 -6.82
C ASN A 224 -12.21 -0.61 -6.83
N ARG A 225 -12.14 0.08 -7.97
CA ARG A 225 -11.56 1.42 -8.08
C ARG A 225 -12.50 2.49 -7.54
N SER A 226 -11.94 3.58 -7.04
CA SER A 226 -12.70 4.73 -6.54
C SER A 226 -13.63 5.33 -7.60
N ILE A 227 -13.20 5.43 -8.86
CA ILE A 227 -14.02 5.94 -9.97
C ILE A 227 -15.25 5.06 -10.20
N ASP A 228 -15.09 3.73 -10.14
CA ASP A 228 -16.21 2.80 -10.37
C ASP A 228 -17.21 2.84 -9.21
N LEU A 229 -16.73 2.94 -7.97
CA LEU A 229 -17.57 3.16 -6.78
C LEU A 229 -18.36 4.47 -6.89
N LEU A 230 -17.69 5.57 -7.22
CA LEU A 230 -18.31 6.91 -7.28
C LEU A 230 -19.34 7.06 -8.41
N ASN A 231 -19.27 6.21 -9.43
CA ASN A 231 -20.33 6.11 -10.45
C ASN A 231 -21.61 5.42 -9.93
N LYS A 232 -21.59 4.80 -8.74
CA LYS A 232 -22.70 4.04 -8.15
C LYS A 232 -23.22 4.65 -6.86
N VAL A 233 -22.36 5.31 -6.09
CA VAL A 233 -22.64 5.85 -4.76
C VAL A 233 -22.87 7.36 -4.84
N THR A 234 -23.78 7.88 -4.02
CA THR A 234 -24.11 9.32 -3.96
C THR A 234 -24.04 9.82 -2.52
N GLY A 235 -23.95 11.13 -2.34
CA GLY A 235 -23.98 11.76 -1.02
C GLY A 235 -22.59 11.97 -0.39
N ILE A 236 -21.52 11.61 -1.09
CA ILE A 236 -20.14 11.92 -0.74
C ILE A 236 -19.76 13.25 -1.41
N ASP A 237 -19.21 14.21 -0.67
CA ASP A 237 -18.77 15.50 -1.23
C ASP A 237 -17.33 15.41 -1.77
N VAL A 238 -16.43 14.76 -1.01
CA VAL A 238 -15.02 14.59 -1.37
C VAL A 238 -14.61 13.14 -1.09
N PHE A 239 -13.92 12.54 -2.04
CA PHE A 239 -13.23 11.27 -1.89
C PHE A 239 -11.72 11.53 -1.94
N ILE A 240 -11.03 11.27 -0.83
CA ILE A 240 -9.58 11.33 -0.72
C ILE A 240 -9.06 9.92 -0.95
N ASP A 241 -8.29 9.71 -2.02
CA ASP A 241 -7.87 8.37 -2.48
C ASP A 241 -6.36 8.15 -2.32
N GLY A 242 -5.98 6.89 -2.25
CA GLY A 242 -4.61 6.39 -2.25
C GLY A 242 -4.42 5.22 -3.20
N HIS A 243 -3.47 4.31 -2.89
CA HIS A 243 -3.19 3.03 -3.54
C HIS A 243 -2.46 3.12 -4.90
N SER A 244 -3.00 3.84 -5.87
CA SER A 244 -2.38 3.96 -7.20
C SER A 244 -1.27 5.01 -7.27
N HIS A 245 -0.99 5.73 -6.18
CA HIS A 245 -0.04 6.86 -6.13
C HIS A 245 -0.37 7.96 -7.16
N SER A 246 -1.64 8.12 -7.48
CA SER A 246 -2.08 8.98 -8.57
C SER A 246 -1.83 10.45 -8.29
N THR A 247 -1.32 11.13 -9.30
CA THR A 247 -1.17 12.58 -9.32
C THR A 247 -2.50 13.26 -9.66
N GLU A 248 -2.56 14.56 -9.39
CA GLU A 248 -3.71 15.38 -9.76
C GLU A 248 -3.98 15.36 -11.27
N GLU A 249 -2.92 15.32 -12.10
CA GLU A 249 -3.01 15.26 -13.56
C GLU A 249 -3.64 13.94 -14.03
N GLU A 250 -3.24 12.82 -13.46
CA GLU A 250 -3.80 11.50 -13.77
C GLU A 250 -5.29 11.40 -13.38
N ILE A 251 -5.68 12.00 -12.24
CA ILE A 251 -7.10 12.09 -11.86
C ILE A 251 -7.88 12.92 -12.88
N VAL A 252 -7.33 14.05 -13.34
CA VAL A 252 -7.97 14.89 -14.38
C VAL A 252 -8.14 14.11 -15.68
N GLU A 253 -7.15 13.33 -16.10
CA GLU A 253 -7.22 12.51 -17.31
C GLU A 253 -8.29 11.42 -17.23
N LYS A 254 -8.41 10.78 -16.07
CA LYS A 254 -9.40 9.70 -15.85
C LYS A 254 -10.82 10.23 -15.56
N THR A 255 -10.97 11.51 -15.17
CA THR A 255 -12.25 12.12 -14.78
C THR A 255 -12.62 13.34 -15.65
N ASN A 256 -12.28 14.54 -15.18
CA ASN A 256 -12.48 15.82 -15.87
C ASN A 256 -11.68 16.94 -15.17
N ALA A 257 -11.69 18.16 -15.75
CA ALA A 257 -10.95 19.32 -15.23
C ALA A 257 -11.31 19.71 -13.77
N ASP A 258 -12.53 19.37 -13.32
CA ASP A 258 -12.99 19.63 -11.94
C ASP A 258 -12.73 18.42 -11.01
N ARG A 259 -12.10 17.35 -11.50
CA ARG A 259 -11.84 16.09 -10.80
C ARG A 259 -13.09 15.47 -10.19
N LYS A 260 -14.23 15.58 -10.89
CA LYS A 260 -15.52 15.08 -10.41
C LYS A 260 -15.90 13.76 -11.06
N VAL A 261 -16.40 12.86 -10.21
CA VAL A 261 -17.19 11.69 -10.61
C VAL A 261 -18.58 11.89 -10.05
N GLY A 262 -19.57 12.13 -10.92
CA GLY A 262 -20.90 12.62 -10.49
C GLY A 262 -20.78 13.99 -9.82
N GLU A 263 -21.20 14.09 -8.56
CA GLU A 263 -21.09 15.31 -7.75
C GLU A 263 -19.87 15.29 -6.80
N THR A 264 -19.21 14.14 -6.63
CA THR A 264 -18.10 13.94 -5.71
C THR A 264 -16.77 14.43 -6.32
N ILE A 265 -16.00 15.19 -5.56
CA ILE A 265 -14.64 15.55 -5.93
C ILE A 265 -13.71 14.41 -5.52
N LEU A 266 -12.90 13.91 -6.47
CA LEU A 266 -11.87 12.91 -6.23
C LEU A 266 -10.50 13.61 -6.14
N THR A 267 -9.70 13.29 -5.12
CA THR A 267 -8.38 13.89 -4.91
C THR A 267 -7.39 12.87 -4.34
N SER A 268 -6.12 12.99 -4.69
CA SER A 268 -4.98 12.23 -4.19
C SER A 268 -3.72 13.10 -4.28
N THR A 269 -2.64 12.74 -3.62
CA THR A 269 -1.42 13.57 -3.52
C THR A 269 -0.18 12.93 -4.13
N GLY A 270 -0.34 11.85 -4.89
CA GLY A 270 0.80 11.06 -5.34
C GLY A 270 1.31 10.16 -4.22
N THR A 271 2.59 10.20 -3.91
CA THR A 271 3.22 9.33 -2.91
C THR A 271 4.34 10.05 -2.14
N LYS A 272 4.83 9.43 -1.06
CA LYS A 272 6.02 9.84 -0.28
C LYS A 272 5.98 11.27 0.27
N LEU A 273 4.78 11.79 0.52
CA LEU A 273 4.62 13.18 0.98
C LEU A 273 5.36 14.20 0.09
N GLU A 274 5.43 13.94 -1.21
CA GLU A 274 5.90 14.95 -2.16
C GLU A 274 4.94 16.13 -2.22
N ASN A 275 3.66 15.86 -1.95
CA ASN A 275 2.62 16.86 -1.86
C ASN A 275 1.75 16.64 -0.61
N ILE A 276 1.01 17.69 -0.22
CA ILE A 276 -0.07 17.66 0.76
C ILE A 276 -1.32 18.18 0.06
N GLY A 277 -2.42 17.43 0.15
CA GLY A 277 -3.70 17.86 -0.38
C GLY A 277 -4.40 18.82 0.58
N VAL A 278 -5.07 19.82 0.03
CA VAL A 278 -5.79 20.84 0.78
C VAL A 278 -7.21 20.96 0.24
N VAL A 279 -8.19 20.50 1.02
CA VAL A 279 -9.61 20.70 0.73
C VAL A 279 -10.11 21.88 1.57
N THR A 280 -10.58 22.93 0.93
CA THR A 280 -11.13 24.11 1.62
C THR A 280 -12.64 24.16 1.43
N ILE A 281 -13.39 24.21 2.53
CA ILE A 281 -14.84 24.40 2.57
C ILE A 281 -15.11 25.80 3.11
N LYS A 282 -15.64 26.67 2.27
CA LYS A 282 -15.96 28.04 2.63
C LYS A 282 -17.21 28.52 1.88
N ASP A 283 -18.14 29.14 2.60
CA ASP A 283 -19.40 29.67 2.03
C ASP A 283 -20.15 28.60 1.18
N SER A 284 -20.14 27.34 1.64
CA SER A 284 -20.69 26.15 0.96
C SER A 284 -19.99 25.77 -0.36
N ALA A 285 -18.92 26.43 -0.73
CA ALA A 285 -18.07 26.00 -1.85
C ALA A 285 -16.95 25.09 -1.34
N ILE A 286 -16.65 24.03 -2.11
CA ILE A 286 -15.53 23.13 -1.87
C ILE A 286 -14.51 23.36 -2.97
N THR A 287 -13.27 23.61 -2.58
CA THR A 287 -12.13 23.71 -3.50
C THR A 287 -11.02 22.79 -3.03
N THR A 288 -10.24 22.28 -3.97
CA THR A 288 -9.11 21.39 -3.67
C THR A 288 -7.87 21.87 -4.40
N GLU A 289 -6.72 21.76 -3.73
CA GLU A 289 -5.41 21.99 -4.31
C GLU A 289 -4.41 20.96 -3.78
N CYS A 290 -3.36 20.73 -4.54
CA CYS A 290 -2.24 19.86 -4.17
C CYS A 290 -1.00 20.75 -4.02
N MET A 291 -0.43 20.79 -2.81
CA MET A 291 0.70 21.65 -2.47
C MET A 291 1.98 20.84 -2.38
N ALA A 292 2.97 21.18 -3.22
CA ALA A 292 4.30 20.58 -3.11
C ALA A 292 4.94 20.88 -1.75
N THR A 293 5.46 19.85 -1.10
CA THR A 293 6.09 19.96 0.22
C THR A 293 7.44 20.68 0.18
N GLU A 294 8.11 20.71 -0.98
CA GLU A 294 9.42 21.36 -1.15
C GLU A 294 9.42 22.84 -0.69
N GLY A 295 8.30 23.57 -0.89
CA GLY A 295 8.17 24.98 -0.53
C GLY A 295 7.70 25.25 0.90
N ILE A 296 7.42 24.24 1.71
CA ILE A 296 6.89 24.40 3.07
C ILE A 296 8.05 24.53 4.07
N GLU A 297 8.12 25.68 4.75
CA GLU A 297 9.12 25.91 5.80
C GLU A 297 8.72 25.23 7.11
N ILE A 298 9.66 24.48 7.68
CA ILE A 298 9.50 23.84 8.99
C ILE A 298 10.03 24.80 10.07
N PRO A 299 9.28 25.05 11.16
CA PRO A 299 9.79 25.83 12.29
C PRO A 299 11.10 25.24 12.85
N ALA A 300 12.07 26.10 13.16
CA ALA A 300 13.40 25.65 13.63
C ALA A 300 13.37 24.89 14.96
N ASP A 301 12.29 25.03 15.73
CA ASP A 301 12.03 24.34 17.00
C ASP A 301 11.00 23.22 16.88
N SER A 302 10.74 22.72 15.67
CA SER A 302 9.82 21.61 15.45
C SER A 302 10.28 20.33 16.16
N GLU A 303 9.51 19.88 17.14
CA GLU A 303 9.74 18.61 17.84
C GLU A 303 9.57 17.41 16.90
N ILE A 304 8.67 17.51 15.92
CA ILE A 304 8.42 16.46 14.92
C ILE A 304 9.65 16.29 14.02
N ALA A 305 10.20 17.40 13.50
CA ALA A 305 11.41 17.34 12.69
C ALA A 305 12.62 16.79 13.49
N ALA A 306 12.74 17.20 14.75
CA ALA A 306 13.80 16.69 15.64
C ALA A 306 13.65 15.18 15.90
N ARG A 307 12.42 14.68 16.09
CA ARG A 307 12.15 13.25 16.30
C ARG A 307 12.41 12.45 15.04
N ALA A 308 11.93 12.91 13.88
CA ALA A 308 12.20 12.26 12.60
C ALA A 308 13.72 12.16 12.33
N ALA A 309 14.46 13.25 12.56
CA ALA A 309 15.93 13.23 12.44
C ALA A 309 16.60 12.26 13.41
N ALA A 310 16.09 12.10 14.63
CA ALA A 310 16.61 11.14 15.59
C ALA A 310 16.38 9.69 15.13
N ILE A 311 15.19 9.37 14.61
CA ILE A 311 14.85 8.06 14.05
C ILE A 311 15.78 7.73 12.88
N ILE A 312 15.94 8.67 11.94
CA ILE A 312 16.85 8.53 10.80
C ILE A 312 18.27 8.23 11.30
N ALA A 313 18.77 8.99 12.29
CA ALA A 313 20.12 8.78 12.83
C ALA A 313 20.27 7.42 13.54
N GLU A 314 19.25 6.96 14.26
CA GLU A 314 19.23 5.65 14.93
C GLU A 314 19.31 4.50 13.89
N VAL A 315 18.46 4.54 12.87
CA VAL A 315 18.45 3.53 11.79
C VAL A 315 19.76 3.59 10.98
N ASP A 316 20.23 4.78 10.62
CA ASP A 316 21.47 4.93 9.85
C ASP A 316 22.70 4.45 10.64
N ALA A 317 22.73 4.61 11.95
CA ALA A 317 23.81 4.10 12.78
C ALA A 317 23.85 2.55 12.84
N GLU A 318 22.68 1.90 12.78
CA GLU A 318 22.56 0.44 12.83
C GLU A 318 22.70 -0.20 11.44
N TYR A 319 22.00 0.33 10.45
CA TYR A 319 21.85 -0.27 9.11
C TYR A 319 22.64 0.45 8.01
N GLY A 320 23.19 1.63 8.27
CA GLY A 320 23.98 2.41 7.30
C GLY A 320 25.40 1.91 7.06
N THR A 321 25.77 0.74 7.63
CA THR A 321 27.11 0.15 7.42
C THR A 321 27.25 -0.34 5.99
N VAL A 322 28.24 0.19 5.27
CA VAL A 322 28.60 -0.25 3.92
C VAL A 322 29.17 -1.67 3.99
N PHE A 323 28.58 -2.59 3.24
CA PHE A 323 29.06 -3.97 3.16
C PHE A 323 29.50 -4.35 1.72
N ALA A 324 29.09 -3.58 0.71
CA ALA A 324 29.35 -3.84 -0.69
C ALA A 324 29.36 -2.55 -1.52
N LYS A 325 29.54 -2.69 -2.83
CA LYS A 325 29.49 -1.60 -3.83
C LYS A 325 28.80 -2.06 -5.11
N THR A 326 28.28 -1.11 -5.86
CA THR A 326 27.82 -1.34 -7.24
C THR A 326 28.44 -0.34 -8.20
N ASP A 327 28.92 -0.83 -9.34
CA ASP A 327 29.47 0.02 -10.42
C ASP A 327 28.37 0.66 -11.27
N VAL A 328 27.13 0.21 -11.10
CA VAL A 328 25.95 0.60 -11.92
C VAL A 328 24.74 0.87 -11.04
N THR A 329 23.83 1.70 -11.53
CA THR A 329 22.50 1.84 -10.93
C THR A 329 21.73 0.54 -11.13
N LEU A 330 21.19 -0.03 -10.04
CA LEU A 330 20.33 -1.20 -10.03
C LEU A 330 18.87 -0.73 -10.02
N ASN A 331 18.20 -0.88 -11.15
CA ASN A 331 16.86 -0.30 -11.38
C ASN A 331 15.78 -1.00 -10.54
N GLY A 332 15.21 -0.26 -9.60
CA GLY A 332 14.08 -0.65 -8.76
C GLY A 332 12.83 0.19 -9.02
N GLU A 333 12.79 0.97 -10.10
CA GLU A 333 11.64 1.80 -10.46
C GLU A 333 10.39 0.95 -10.75
N LYS A 334 9.22 1.54 -10.50
CA LYS A 334 7.91 0.90 -10.76
C LYS A 334 7.71 0.72 -12.28
N ALA A 335 7.77 1.84 -13.03
CA ALA A 335 7.55 1.87 -14.49
C ALA A 335 8.24 3.11 -15.14
N PRO A 336 9.03 2.92 -16.24
CA PRO A 336 9.48 1.62 -16.74
C PRO A 336 10.41 0.94 -15.73
N GLY A 337 10.18 -0.35 -15.46
CA GLY A 337 10.97 -1.05 -14.46
C GLY A 337 10.33 -2.35 -13.98
N ASN A 338 10.51 -2.67 -12.70
CA ASN A 338 10.18 -3.98 -12.11
C ASN A 338 8.75 -4.48 -12.34
N ARG A 339 7.80 -3.58 -12.60
CA ARG A 339 6.39 -3.94 -12.78
C ARG A 339 5.93 -3.93 -14.24
N THR A 340 6.84 -3.66 -15.17
CA THR A 340 6.54 -3.56 -16.62
C THR A 340 7.51 -4.32 -17.51
N GLU A 341 8.75 -4.54 -17.03
CA GLU A 341 9.83 -5.14 -17.79
C GLU A 341 10.89 -5.80 -16.88
N GLU A 342 11.82 -6.53 -17.48
CA GLU A 342 12.99 -7.08 -16.79
C GLU A 342 13.92 -5.95 -16.32
N THR A 343 14.45 -6.08 -15.11
CA THR A 343 15.45 -5.13 -14.57
C THR A 343 16.70 -5.85 -14.09
N ASN A 344 17.85 -5.15 -14.14
CA ASN A 344 19.10 -5.68 -13.61
C ASN A 344 19.06 -5.95 -12.10
N LEU A 345 18.24 -5.22 -11.34
CA LEU A 345 18.00 -5.50 -9.92
C LEU A 345 17.15 -6.77 -9.73
N GLY A 346 16.13 -6.96 -10.57
CA GLY A 346 15.34 -8.18 -10.59
C GLY A 346 16.17 -9.41 -10.93
N ASP A 347 17.10 -9.26 -11.90
CA ASP A 347 18.08 -10.31 -12.24
C ASP A 347 18.99 -10.66 -11.07
N LEU A 348 19.55 -9.63 -10.38
CA LEU A 348 20.40 -9.82 -9.21
C LEU A 348 19.69 -10.59 -8.10
N ILE A 349 18.46 -10.18 -7.77
CA ILE A 349 17.67 -10.79 -6.70
C ILE A 349 17.36 -12.24 -7.05
N THR A 350 16.86 -12.51 -8.26
CA THR A 350 16.47 -13.87 -8.65
C THR A 350 17.67 -14.81 -8.82
N ASP A 351 18.81 -14.31 -9.26
CA ASP A 351 20.07 -15.08 -9.26
C ASP A 351 20.52 -15.43 -7.85
N ALA A 352 20.34 -14.51 -6.89
CA ALA A 352 20.63 -14.75 -5.48
C ALA A 352 19.72 -15.85 -4.90
N LEU A 353 18.41 -15.86 -5.25
CA LEU A 353 17.48 -16.92 -4.82
C LEU A 353 17.89 -18.29 -5.34
N VAL A 354 18.25 -18.42 -6.64
CA VAL A 354 18.74 -19.68 -7.22
C VAL A 354 20.02 -20.15 -6.52
N TRP A 355 20.95 -19.23 -6.31
CA TRP A 355 22.21 -19.54 -5.63
C TRP A 355 21.98 -20.03 -4.21
N LYS A 356 21.19 -19.31 -3.41
CA LYS A 356 20.94 -19.66 -2.01
C LYS A 356 20.20 -20.99 -1.89
N ALA A 357 19.13 -21.20 -2.65
CA ALA A 357 18.43 -22.48 -2.70
C ALA A 357 19.38 -23.65 -2.99
N THR A 358 20.30 -23.46 -3.96
CA THR A 358 21.32 -24.47 -4.28
C THR A 358 22.28 -24.72 -3.13
N GLN A 359 22.70 -23.67 -2.38
CA GLN A 359 23.54 -23.83 -1.20
C GLN A 359 22.85 -24.64 -0.08
N GLU A 360 21.55 -24.48 0.08
CA GLU A 360 20.71 -25.24 1.03
C GLU A 360 20.41 -26.67 0.56
N GLY A 361 20.94 -27.07 -0.60
CA GLY A 361 20.80 -28.43 -1.14
C GLY A 361 19.59 -28.65 -2.03
N GLU A 362 18.88 -27.59 -2.39
CA GLU A 362 17.72 -27.66 -3.29
C GLU A 362 18.17 -27.63 -4.76
N ALA A 363 17.63 -28.57 -5.54
CA ALA A 363 17.87 -28.62 -6.98
C ALA A 363 16.77 -27.80 -7.69
N VAL A 364 16.97 -26.49 -7.81
CA VAL A 364 16.01 -25.60 -8.47
C VAL A 364 16.32 -25.45 -9.96
N ASP A 365 15.28 -25.38 -10.79
CA ASP A 365 15.37 -25.13 -12.22
C ASP A 365 15.41 -23.62 -12.51
N ALA A 366 14.73 -22.82 -11.67
CA ALA A 366 14.56 -21.37 -11.87
C ALA A 366 14.18 -20.64 -10.57
N ALA A 367 14.16 -19.31 -10.61
CA ALA A 367 13.56 -18.48 -9.58
C ALA A 367 12.61 -17.46 -10.20
N ILE A 368 11.60 -17.07 -9.42
CA ILE A 368 10.64 -16.01 -9.74
C ILE A 368 10.42 -15.17 -8.50
N THR A 369 10.48 -13.83 -8.64
CA THR A 369 9.97 -12.90 -7.64
C THR A 369 9.06 -11.87 -8.29
N ASN A 370 8.09 -11.35 -7.55
CA ASN A 370 7.16 -10.33 -8.04
C ASN A 370 7.82 -8.95 -8.04
N GLY A 371 7.58 -8.17 -9.08
CA GLY A 371 8.13 -6.81 -9.22
C GLY A 371 7.63 -5.85 -8.12
N GLY A 372 6.43 -6.10 -7.58
CA GLY A 372 5.89 -5.38 -6.43
C GLY A 372 6.70 -5.58 -5.14
N GLY A 373 7.44 -6.69 -5.04
CA GLY A 373 8.35 -6.97 -3.92
C GLY A 373 9.63 -6.15 -3.93
N ILE A 374 9.97 -5.47 -5.04
CA ILE A 374 11.19 -4.67 -5.22
C ILE A 374 10.81 -3.19 -5.17
N ARG A 375 11.22 -2.48 -4.12
CA ARG A 375 10.62 -1.18 -3.75
C ARG A 375 11.50 0.06 -3.97
N ALA A 376 12.78 -0.11 -4.27
CA ALA A 376 13.69 1.01 -4.45
C ALA A 376 14.82 0.68 -5.43
N THR A 377 15.34 1.72 -6.07
CA THR A 377 16.57 1.71 -6.87
C THR A 377 17.79 1.81 -5.95
N ILE A 378 18.88 1.09 -6.29
CA ILE A 378 20.17 1.28 -5.66
C ILE A 378 21.07 2.02 -6.64
N GLU A 379 21.48 3.22 -6.29
CA GLU A 379 22.39 4.02 -7.11
C GLU A 379 23.81 3.46 -7.14
N ALA A 380 24.55 3.76 -8.21
CA ALA A 380 25.96 3.38 -8.30
C ALA A 380 26.76 3.98 -7.13
N GLY A 381 27.55 3.16 -6.45
CA GLY A 381 28.32 3.55 -5.28
C GLY A 381 28.35 2.50 -4.18
N ASP A 382 28.41 2.95 -2.96
CA ASP A 382 28.39 2.08 -1.76
C ASP A 382 27.01 1.48 -1.56
N ILE A 383 26.94 0.21 -1.12
CA ILE A 383 25.70 -0.47 -0.74
C ILE A 383 25.72 -0.72 0.76
N THR A 384 24.66 -0.29 1.45
CA THR A 384 24.44 -0.51 2.87
C THR A 384 23.37 -1.57 3.13
N LYS A 385 23.27 -2.09 4.35
CA LYS A 385 22.16 -2.96 4.75
C LYS A 385 20.81 -2.24 4.62
N LYS A 386 20.79 -0.93 4.89
CA LYS A 386 19.58 -0.10 4.76
C LYS A 386 19.07 -0.10 3.31
N ASP A 387 19.97 0.00 2.32
CA ASP A 387 19.58 -0.02 0.91
C ASP A 387 18.89 -1.33 0.56
N ILE A 388 19.42 -2.47 0.99
CA ILE A 388 18.81 -3.78 0.74
C ILE A 388 17.47 -3.92 1.48
N ASN A 389 17.34 -3.47 2.73
CA ASN A 389 16.06 -3.50 3.44
C ASN A 389 15.03 -2.56 2.81
N THR A 390 15.46 -1.43 2.25
CA THR A 390 14.56 -0.52 1.51
C THR A 390 14.07 -1.14 0.20
N VAL A 391 14.93 -1.92 -0.47
CA VAL A 391 14.56 -2.69 -1.68
C VAL A 391 13.59 -3.83 -1.35
N LEU A 392 13.80 -4.55 -0.25
CA LEU A 392 13.05 -5.74 0.16
C LEU A 392 12.45 -5.59 1.56
N PRO A 393 11.47 -4.68 1.76
CA PRO A 393 11.04 -4.26 3.10
C PRO A 393 10.03 -5.19 3.79
N PHE A 394 9.53 -6.23 3.11
CA PHE A 394 8.38 -7.04 3.57
C PHE A 394 8.75 -8.15 4.55
N GLY A 395 10.05 -8.41 4.75
CA GLY A 395 10.53 -9.53 5.56
C GLY A 395 10.15 -10.90 4.95
N ASN A 396 9.94 -10.96 3.64
CA ASN A 396 9.64 -12.21 2.93
C ASN A 396 10.83 -13.18 3.02
N THR A 397 10.53 -14.47 3.05
CA THR A 397 11.50 -15.56 3.14
C THR A 397 11.58 -16.37 1.84
N LEU A 398 12.71 -17.05 1.66
CA LEU A 398 12.95 -17.92 0.50
C LEU A 398 12.13 -19.19 0.62
N SER A 399 11.24 -19.42 -0.33
CA SER A 399 10.40 -20.62 -0.44
C SER A 399 10.73 -21.44 -1.70
N ILE A 400 10.47 -22.74 -1.63
CA ILE A 400 10.63 -23.68 -2.74
C ILE A 400 9.28 -24.28 -3.10
N ILE A 401 8.93 -24.22 -4.38
CA ILE A 401 7.69 -24.83 -4.90
C ILE A 401 7.99 -25.77 -6.06
N LYS A 402 7.11 -26.77 -6.26
CA LYS A 402 7.12 -27.66 -7.43
C LYS A 402 5.80 -27.59 -8.16
N ILE A 403 5.84 -27.11 -9.40
CA ILE A 403 4.68 -26.91 -10.26
C ILE A 403 4.89 -27.52 -11.64
N THR A 404 3.80 -27.80 -12.34
CA THR A 404 3.84 -28.24 -13.73
C THR A 404 4.18 -27.08 -14.67
N GLY A 405 4.72 -27.38 -15.86
CA GLY A 405 4.95 -26.36 -16.87
C GLY A 405 3.66 -25.65 -17.32
N SER A 406 2.54 -26.37 -17.35
CA SER A 406 1.24 -25.76 -17.64
C SER A 406 0.82 -24.75 -16.59
N GLU A 407 1.03 -25.02 -15.30
CA GLU A 407 0.76 -24.08 -14.21
C GLU A 407 1.72 -22.88 -14.25
N LEU A 408 3.01 -23.11 -14.54
CA LEU A 408 3.97 -22.03 -14.73
C LEU A 408 3.55 -21.09 -15.87
N LEU A 409 3.11 -21.66 -17.00
CA LEU A 409 2.64 -20.88 -18.14
C LEU A 409 1.37 -20.08 -17.81
N GLU A 410 0.42 -20.66 -17.06
CA GLU A 410 -0.78 -19.99 -16.58
C GLU A 410 -0.43 -18.80 -15.67
N VAL A 411 0.49 -19.00 -14.73
CA VAL A 411 0.95 -17.96 -13.81
C VAL A 411 1.59 -16.80 -14.55
N LEU A 412 2.48 -17.05 -15.51
CA LEU A 412 3.11 -15.99 -16.28
C LEU A 412 2.12 -15.24 -17.20
N GLU A 413 1.10 -15.93 -17.73
CA GLU A 413 0.00 -15.28 -18.47
C GLU A 413 -0.80 -14.37 -17.54
N ALA A 414 -1.16 -14.85 -16.34
CA ALA A 414 -1.93 -14.10 -15.37
C ALA A 414 -1.13 -12.90 -14.81
N SER A 415 0.16 -13.06 -14.54
CA SER A 415 1.00 -11.99 -13.97
C SER A 415 1.43 -10.89 -14.94
N THR A 416 1.07 -11.06 -16.22
CA THR A 416 1.34 -10.07 -17.27
C THR A 416 0.07 -9.59 -17.97
N PHE A 417 -1.10 -9.80 -17.35
CA PHE A 417 -2.41 -9.59 -18.00
C PHE A 417 -2.62 -8.15 -18.50
N CYS A 418 -2.13 -7.16 -17.80
CA CYS A 418 -2.28 -5.73 -18.13
C CYS A 418 -1.02 -5.11 -18.77
N THR A 419 0.10 -5.84 -18.88
CA THR A 419 1.31 -5.30 -19.52
C THR A 419 0.99 -4.68 -20.90
N PRO A 420 1.39 -3.43 -21.21
CA PRO A 420 2.49 -2.68 -20.59
C PRO A 420 2.15 -1.85 -19.33
N GLU A 421 0.90 -1.86 -18.86
CA GLU A 421 0.57 -1.21 -17.61
C GLU A 421 1.27 -1.93 -16.44
N ALA A 422 1.63 -1.14 -15.42
CA ALA A 422 2.38 -1.66 -14.27
C ALA A 422 1.51 -2.54 -13.38
N ILE A 423 2.04 -3.70 -12.98
CA ILE A 423 1.38 -4.60 -12.04
C ILE A 423 2.38 -5.14 -11.00
N GLY A 424 1.98 -5.18 -9.73
CA GLY A 424 2.82 -5.74 -8.65
C GLY A 424 3.23 -7.18 -8.89
N GLY A 425 2.35 -7.97 -9.49
CA GLY A 425 2.61 -9.36 -9.87
C GLY A 425 3.56 -9.57 -11.04
N PHE A 426 4.01 -8.53 -11.76
CA PHE A 426 4.94 -8.71 -12.89
C PHE A 426 6.19 -9.48 -12.47
N PRO A 427 6.55 -10.57 -13.19
CA PRO A 427 7.62 -11.47 -12.75
C PRO A 427 9.01 -10.88 -13.05
N GLN A 428 9.92 -10.99 -12.10
CA GLN A 428 11.37 -10.96 -12.33
C GLN A 428 11.89 -12.39 -12.19
N VAL A 429 12.77 -12.85 -13.09
CA VAL A 429 13.08 -14.27 -13.19
C VAL A 429 14.58 -14.58 -13.32
N SER A 430 14.98 -15.76 -12.85
CA SER A 430 16.27 -16.40 -13.18
C SER A 430 16.00 -17.82 -13.66
N GLY A 431 16.70 -18.23 -14.72
CA GLY A 431 16.54 -19.57 -15.29
C GLY A 431 15.31 -19.76 -16.17
N ILE A 432 14.51 -18.72 -16.43
CA ILE A 432 13.37 -18.73 -17.36
C ILE A 432 13.62 -17.71 -18.47
N GLU A 433 13.41 -18.11 -19.71
CA GLU A 433 13.33 -17.17 -20.86
C GLU A 433 11.91 -17.21 -21.43
N PHE A 434 11.25 -16.05 -21.51
CA PHE A 434 9.90 -15.96 -22.07
C PHE A 434 9.62 -14.63 -22.76
N THR A 435 8.56 -14.60 -23.57
CA THR A 435 8.09 -13.43 -24.29
C THR A 435 6.64 -13.12 -23.90
N VAL A 436 6.34 -11.82 -23.71
CA VAL A 436 5.00 -11.28 -23.54
C VAL A 436 4.62 -10.49 -24.79
N ASP A 437 3.60 -10.93 -25.52
CA ASP A 437 3.07 -10.27 -26.72
C ASP A 437 1.88 -9.38 -26.31
N THR A 438 2.12 -8.08 -26.14
CA THR A 438 1.11 -7.11 -25.72
C THR A 438 0.13 -6.74 -26.84
N THR A 439 0.39 -7.15 -28.08
CA THR A 439 -0.57 -6.99 -29.18
C THR A 439 -1.78 -7.90 -29.06
N LYS A 440 -1.69 -8.91 -28.19
CA LYS A 440 -2.76 -9.87 -27.91
C LYS A 440 -3.47 -9.52 -26.60
N ALA A 441 -4.79 -9.66 -26.63
CA ALA A 441 -5.61 -9.44 -25.44
C ALA A 441 -5.46 -10.62 -24.45
N TYR A 442 -5.51 -10.29 -23.16
CA TYR A 442 -5.72 -11.27 -22.09
C TYR A 442 -7.14 -11.84 -22.20
N ASP A 443 -7.28 -13.16 -22.20
CA ASP A 443 -8.57 -13.85 -22.27
C ASP A 443 -8.95 -14.34 -20.87
N ALA A 444 -9.63 -13.47 -20.10
CA ALA A 444 -10.03 -13.75 -18.73
C ALA A 444 -11.14 -14.82 -18.64
N ASP A 445 -11.00 -15.74 -17.67
CA ASP A 445 -12.01 -16.73 -17.27
C ASP A 445 -12.64 -16.34 -15.92
N ALA A 446 -12.87 -17.30 -15.05
CA ALA A 446 -13.39 -17.08 -13.70
C ALA A 446 -12.32 -16.45 -12.79
N GLU A 447 -12.78 -15.66 -11.86
CA GLU A 447 -11.94 -15.13 -10.79
C GLU A 447 -11.31 -16.26 -9.96
N TYR A 448 -10.05 -16.11 -9.59
CA TYR A 448 -9.41 -17.01 -8.68
C TYR A 448 -10.06 -16.91 -7.28
N PRO A 449 -10.39 -18.03 -6.64
CA PRO A 449 -11.12 -18.00 -5.37
C PRO A 449 -10.42 -17.18 -4.28
N GLY A 450 -11.13 -16.18 -3.74
CA GLY A 450 -10.62 -15.33 -2.67
C GLY A 450 -9.57 -14.29 -3.11
N THR A 451 -9.52 -14.00 -4.41
CA THR A 451 -8.63 -12.98 -4.97
C THR A 451 -9.41 -11.97 -5.80
N THR A 452 -8.76 -10.92 -6.26
CA THR A 452 -9.31 -9.94 -7.20
C THR A 452 -8.83 -10.17 -8.64
N TYR A 453 -8.13 -11.28 -8.90
CA TYR A 453 -7.54 -11.61 -10.19
C TYR A 453 -8.27 -12.76 -10.89
N PHE A 454 -8.19 -12.79 -12.20
CA PHE A 454 -8.87 -13.76 -13.06
C PHE A 454 -7.89 -14.77 -13.64
N ALA A 455 -8.31 -16.02 -13.69
CA ALA A 455 -7.57 -17.06 -14.40
C ALA A 455 -7.58 -16.78 -15.92
N PRO A 456 -6.52 -17.12 -16.67
CA PRO A 456 -6.59 -17.08 -18.13
C PRO A 456 -7.45 -18.26 -18.64
N LYS A 457 -8.39 -17.97 -19.51
CA LYS A 457 -9.17 -18.97 -20.23
C LYS A 457 -8.34 -19.65 -21.32
N SER A 458 -7.43 -18.89 -21.90
CA SER A 458 -6.49 -19.37 -22.92
C SER A 458 -5.15 -18.63 -22.77
N ILE A 459 -4.07 -19.33 -23.08
CA ILE A 459 -2.73 -18.72 -23.11
C ILE A 459 -2.56 -18.05 -24.47
N ASN A 460 -2.51 -16.74 -24.47
CA ASN A 460 -2.44 -15.93 -25.69
C ASN A 460 -1.16 -15.11 -25.78
N ARG A 461 -0.71 -14.53 -24.68
CA ARG A 461 0.30 -13.49 -24.60
C ARG A 461 1.69 -14.05 -24.30
N VAL A 462 1.77 -15.04 -23.42
CA VAL A 462 3.04 -15.58 -22.95
C VAL A 462 3.49 -16.78 -23.78
N THR A 463 4.78 -16.76 -24.13
CA THR A 463 5.46 -17.91 -24.72
C THR A 463 6.75 -18.15 -23.94
N ILE A 464 6.83 -19.26 -23.19
CA ILE A 464 8.05 -19.68 -22.50
C ILE A 464 8.94 -20.40 -23.50
N LYS A 465 10.21 -19.98 -23.59
CA LYS A 465 11.21 -20.57 -24.46
C LYS A 465 12.01 -21.65 -23.75
N THR A 466 12.59 -21.31 -22.59
CA THR A 466 13.41 -22.23 -21.82
C THR A 466 13.12 -22.14 -20.32
N VAL A 467 13.32 -23.24 -19.59
CA VAL A 467 13.38 -23.30 -18.12
C VAL A 467 14.57 -24.16 -17.71
N GLY A 468 15.41 -23.65 -16.81
CA GLY A 468 16.65 -24.33 -16.39
C GLY A 468 17.62 -24.56 -17.55
N GLY A 469 17.63 -23.67 -18.57
CA GLY A 469 18.45 -23.78 -19.77
C GLY A 469 18.04 -24.89 -20.75
N LYS A 470 16.85 -25.50 -20.56
CA LYS A 470 16.28 -26.52 -21.45
C LYS A 470 15.02 -25.98 -22.12
N ASP A 471 14.70 -26.50 -23.31
CA ASP A 471 13.44 -26.18 -23.98
C ASP A 471 12.26 -26.43 -23.05
N PHE A 472 11.30 -25.51 -23.05
CA PHE A 472 10.12 -25.58 -22.20
C PHE A 472 9.23 -26.79 -22.55
N ASP A 473 8.83 -27.54 -21.53
CA ASP A 473 7.85 -28.63 -21.64
C ASP A 473 6.67 -28.38 -20.71
N PRO A 474 5.45 -28.14 -21.20
CA PRO A 474 4.28 -27.89 -20.36
C PRO A 474 3.89 -29.12 -19.49
N ALA A 475 4.35 -30.32 -19.84
CA ALA A 475 4.10 -31.56 -19.08
C ALA A 475 5.18 -31.85 -18.03
N ALA A 476 6.30 -31.16 -18.07
CA ALA A 476 7.36 -31.32 -17.07
C ALA A 476 6.95 -30.70 -15.71
N THR A 477 7.62 -31.15 -14.66
CA THR A 477 7.54 -30.49 -13.33
C THR A 477 8.83 -29.72 -13.11
N TYR A 478 8.70 -28.46 -12.71
CA TYR A 478 9.79 -27.56 -12.41
C TYR A 478 9.85 -27.25 -10.91
N THR A 479 11.06 -27.15 -10.39
CA THR A 479 11.31 -26.68 -9.02
C THR A 479 11.72 -25.21 -9.09
N ILE A 480 10.93 -24.35 -8.47
CA ILE A 480 11.09 -22.90 -8.52
C ILE A 480 11.41 -22.36 -7.12
N ALA A 481 12.45 -21.54 -7.01
CA ALA A 481 12.70 -20.70 -5.86
C ALA A 481 11.86 -19.41 -5.96
N THR A 482 11.18 -19.04 -4.90
CA THR A 482 10.33 -17.85 -4.86
C THR A 482 10.28 -17.29 -3.43
N ASN A 483 9.47 -16.26 -3.20
CA ASN A 483 9.22 -15.79 -1.84
C ASN A 483 7.96 -16.45 -1.24
N ASP A 484 7.87 -16.44 0.10
CA ASP A 484 6.77 -17.02 0.87
C ASP A 484 5.41 -16.37 0.56
N PHE A 485 5.38 -15.04 0.27
CA PHE A 485 4.19 -14.33 -0.15
C PHE A 485 3.61 -14.93 -1.45
N MET A 486 4.43 -15.06 -2.50
CA MET A 486 4.00 -15.68 -3.76
C MET A 486 3.68 -17.16 -3.59
N ALA A 487 4.49 -17.91 -2.82
CA ALA A 487 4.25 -19.31 -2.52
C ALA A 487 2.90 -19.54 -1.81
N SER A 488 2.42 -18.53 -1.07
CA SER A 488 1.10 -18.51 -0.42
C SER A 488 -0.03 -18.00 -1.33
N GLY A 489 0.25 -17.70 -2.60
CA GLY A 489 -0.73 -17.28 -3.60
C GLY A 489 -0.96 -15.77 -3.67
N GLY A 490 -0.05 -14.98 -3.12
CA GLY A 490 -0.09 -13.51 -3.21
C GLY A 490 0.00 -12.98 -4.64
N ASP A 491 -0.45 -11.75 -4.88
CA ASP A 491 -0.60 -11.16 -6.21
C ASP A 491 -1.38 -12.10 -7.15
N THR A 492 -0.92 -12.27 -8.36
CA THR A 492 -1.50 -13.14 -9.40
C THR A 492 -1.07 -14.61 -9.32
N TYR A 493 -0.33 -14.99 -8.26
CA TYR A 493 0.32 -16.30 -8.13
C TYR A 493 -0.54 -17.37 -7.46
N TYR A 494 -1.86 -17.27 -7.57
CA TYR A 494 -2.81 -18.21 -6.96
C TYR A 494 -2.46 -19.68 -7.21
N ARG A 495 -1.95 -20.04 -8.40
CA ARG A 495 -1.58 -21.43 -8.71
C ARG A 495 -0.46 -21.99 -7.85
N PHE A 496 0.37 -21.14 -7.26
CA PHE A 496 1.45 -21.63 -6.38
C PHE A 496 0.94 -22.31 -5.11
N VAL A 497 -0.28 -21.95 -4.64
CA VAL A 497 -0.94 -22.65 -3.51
C VAL A 497 -1.16 -24.14 -3.83
N ASN A 498 -1.36 -24.49 -5.09
CA ASN A 498 -1.62 -25.86 -5.54
C ASN A 498 -0.33 -26.64 -5.90
N ALA A 499 0.84 -26.08 -5.65
CA ALA A 499 2.12 -26.71 -5.93
C ALA A 499 2.23 -28.09 -5.24
N THR A 500 2.83 -29.06 -5.93
CA THR A 500 2.98 -30.44 -5.40
C THR A 500 3.98 -30.52 -4.25
N ALA A 501 4.85 -29.51 -4.11
CA ALA A 501 5.66 -29.23 -2.93
C ALA A 501 5.68 -27.70 -2.75
N ASN A 502 5.50 -27.25 -1.52
CA ASN A 502 5.52 -25.84 -1.16
C ASN A 502 6.02 -25.75 0.29
N TYR A 503 7.21 -25.23 0.50
CA TYR A 503 7.81 -25.08 1.82
C TYR A 503 8.77 -23.91 1.86
N ASP A 504 8.79 -23.26 3.01
CA ASP A 504 9.64 -22.12 3.33
C ASP A 504 10.96 -22.62 3.94
N LEU A 505 12.08 -22.01 3.54
CA LEU A 505 13.39 -22.28 4.11
C LEU A 505 13.68 -21.42 5.36
N GLY A 506 12.83 -20.42 5.65
CA GLY A 506 12.97 -19.53 6.79
C GLY A 506 14.17 -18.56 6.69
N ILE A 507 14.66 -18.30 5.48
CA ILE A 507 15.80 -17.42 5.23
C ILE A 507 15.28 -16.13 4.59
N ALA A 508 15.52 -15.01 5.24
CA ALA A 508 15.04 -13.71 4.76
C ALA A 508 15.66 -13.34 3.40
N MET A 509 14.85 -12.80 2.49
CA MET A 509 15.31 -12.47 1.13
C MET A 509 16.40 -11.39 1.09
N ASP A 510 16.33 -10.42 1.98
CA ASP A 510 17.35 -9.40 2.12
C ASP A 510 18.71 -9.99 2.54
N GLU A 511 18.71 -10.95 3.48
CA GLU A 511 19.91 -11.71 3.86
C GLU A 511 20.45 -12.54 2.66
N VAL A 512 19.56 -13.18 1.88
CA VAL A 512 19.93 -13.92 0.67
C VAL A 512 20.69 -13.03 -0.32
N VAL A 513 20.18 -11.83 -0.57
CA VAL A 513 20.79 -10.88 -1.50
C VAL A 513 22.14 -10.36 -0.95
N MET A 514 22.22 -10.00 0.34
CA MET A 514 23.47 -9.57 0.99
C MET A 514 24.54 -10.67 0.95
N ASP A 515 24.15 -11.92 1.24
CA ASP A 515 25.03 -13.07 1.18
C ASP A 515 25.56 -13.33 -0.24
N TYR A 516 24.70 -13.21 -1.23
CA TYR A 516 25.08 -13.39 -2.63
C TYR A 516 26.07 -12.32 -3.09
N ILE A 517 25.81 -11.05 -2.79
CA ILE A 517 26.70 -9.94 -3.14
C ILE A 517 28.08 -10.12 -2.47
N THR A 518 28.11 -10.50 -1.19
CA THR A 518 29.36 -10.66 -0.45
C THR A 518 30.13 -11.92 -0.87
N THR A 519 29.45 -13.04 -1.02
CA THR A 519 30.08 -14.36 -1.22
C THR A 519 30.38 -14.65 -2.69
N VAL A 520 29.43 -14.37 -3.58
CA VAL A 520 29.54 -14.71 -5.01
C VAL A 520 30.17 -13.57 -5.79
N LEU A 521 29.75 -12.33 -5.50
CA LEU A 521 30.22 -11.14 -6.21
C LEU A 521 31.44 -10.49 -5.52
N ASN A 522 31.94 -11.09 -4.44
CA ASN A 522 33.09 -10.58 -3.66
C ASN A 522 32.90 -9.11 -3.24
N GLY A 523 31.70 -8.71 -2.87
CA GLY A 523 31.36 -7.38 -2.40
C GLY A 523 31.24 -6.32 -3.49
N THR A 524 31.18 -6.70 -4.79
CA THR A 524 31.05 -5.72 -5.88
C THR A 524 30.10 -6.22 -6.98
N VAL A 525 29.02 -5.48 -7.19
CA VAL A 525 28.13 -5.68 -8.33
C VAL A 525 28.71 -4.94 -9.54
N THR A 526 29.17 -5.70 -10.54
CA THR A 526 29.91 -5.14 -11.68
C THR A 526 29.01 -4.90 -12.88
N ALA A 527 29.37 -3.91 -13.71
CA ALA A 527 28.70 -3.60 -14.97
C ALA A 527 28.71 -4.79 -15.95
N ASP A 528 29.77 -5.60 -15.97
CA ASP A 528 29.86 -6.77 -16.84
C ASP A 528 28.77 -7.82 -16.56
N LYS A 529 28.26 -7.87 -15.31
CA LYS A 529 27.28 -8.87 -14.90
C LYS A 529 25.86 -8.29 -14.81
N TYR A 530 25.73 -7.08 -14.29
CA TYR A 530 24.43 -6.44 -14.03
C TYR A 530 24.33 -5.01 -14.57
N GLY A 531 25.07 -4.68 -15.63
CA GLY A 531 25.02 -3.35 -16.27
C GLY A 531 23.68 -3.06 -16.93
N GLU A 532 23.07 -4.09 -17.49
CA GLU A 532 21.76 -4.06 -18.15
C GLU A 532 21.02 -5.35 -17.83
N ALA A 533 19.69 -5.37 -18.06
CA ALA A 533 18.89 -6.58 -18.02
C ALA A 533 19.39 -7.62 -19.06
N THR A 534 19.34 -8.90 -18.72
CA THR A 534 20.00 -9.95 -19.49
C THR A 534 19.16 -10.52 -20.64
N GLY A 535 17.90 -10.08 -20.80
CA GLY A 535 16.99 -10.47 -21.86
C GLY A 535 16.25 -11.78 -21.60
N ARG A 536 16.01 -12.09 -20.33
CA ARG A 536 15.19 -13.23 -19.88
C ARG A 536 13.71 -13.02 -20.18
N ILE A 537 13.28 -11.75 -20.14
CA ILE A 537 11.90 -11.32 -20.42
C ILE A 537 11.90 -10.39 -21.63
N THR A 538 11.16 -10.76 -22.66
CA THR A 538 10.99 -9.93 -23.86
C THR A 538 9.55 -9.46 -23.95
N VAL A 539 9.30 -8.16 -23.84
CA VAL A 539 7.99 -7.56 -24.07
C VAL A 539 7.92 -7.08 -25.52
N VAL A 540 6.96 -7.61 -26.28
CA VAL A 540 6.73 -7.27 -27.70
C VAL A 540 5.46 -6.44 -27.79
N SER A 541 5.53 -5.27 -28.46
CA SER A 541 4.42 -4.32 -28.68
C SER A 541 4.13 -4.09 -30.14
#